data_bb9a504b06af4675ec748bd44f6ab330
#
_entry.id   bb9a504b06af4675ec748bd44f6ab330
#
_cell.length_a   1.000
_cell.length_b   1.000
_cell.length_c   1.000
_cell.angle_alpha   90.00
_cell.angle_beta   90.00
_cell.angle_gamma   90.00
#
_symmetry.space_group_name_H-M   'P 1'
#
loop_
_entity.id
_entity.type
_entity.pdbx_description
1 polymer ?
#
loop_
_entity_poly.entity_id
_entity_poly.type
_entity_poly.pdbx_seq_one_letter_code
_entity_poly.pdbx_strand_id
1 'polypeptide(L)' 'MQYSAGMLSYYEQLICAAKQADVTLIQAFRHAGIPTSTYYRAANGTDLHLKTAQKVLQIINNREVAKEI' A
#
# COMPACT_ATOMS: atom_id res chain seq x y z
N MET A 1 12.66 11.81 17.07
CA MET A 1 12.45 11.72 16.68
C MET A 1 11.83 11.78 15.95
N GLN A 2 11.62 11.89 15.73
CA GLN A 2 11.22 11.95 15.22
C GLN A 2 10.78 11.89 14.30
N TYR A 3 10.52 12.02 14.15
CA TYR A 3 10.25 12.09 13.32
C TYR A 3 9.87 11.65 12.43
N SER A 4 9.94 11.61 12.77
CA SER A 4 10.13 11.00 11.56
C SER A 4 8.97 10.21 11.14
N ALA A 5 8.10 9.92 11.98
CA ALA A 5 6.95 9.17 11.65
C ALA A 5 6.19 9.86 10.55
N GLY A 6 6.15 11.13 10.54
CA GLY A 6 5.42 11.81 9.53
C GLY A 6 6.13 11.88 8.20
N MET A 7 7.33 11.32 8.15
CA MET A 7 8.09 11.37 6.93
C MET A 7 8.08 10.07 6.15
N LEU A 8 7.25 9.13 6.50
CA LEU A 8 7.19 7.90 5.75
C LEU A 8 6.60 8.17 4.37
N SER A 9 7.11 7.52 3.37
CA SER A 9 6.56 7.63 2.04
C SER A 9 5.21 6.91 2.02
N TYR A 10 4.42 7.16 0.99
CA TYR A 10 3.13 6.49 0.88
C TYR A 10 3.35 4.98 0.76
N TYR A 11 4.40 4.57 0.03
CA TYR A 11 4.69 3.16 -0.12
C TYR A 11 4.95 2.52 1.24
N GLU A 12 5.75 3.18 2.08
CA GLU A 12 6.06 2.63 3.39
C GLU A 12 4.84 2.58 4.28
N GLN A 13 3.97 3.57 4.17
CA GLN A 13 2.75 3.57 4.96
C GLN A 13 1.87 2.40 4.54
N LEU A 14 1.82 2.09 3.25
CA LEU A 14 1.03 0.98 2.78
C LEU A 14 1.62 -0.36 3.20
N ILE A 15 2.95 -0.46 3.24
CA ILE A 15 3.60 -1.67 3.70
C ILE A 15 3.21 -1.93 5.15
N CYS A 16 3.24 -0.89 5.98
CA CYS A 16 2.87 -1.05 7.38
C CYS A 16 1.41 -1.46 7.51
N ALA A 17 0.53 -0.85 6.74
CA ALA A 17 -0.89 -1.17 6.81
C ALA A 17 -1.14 -2.60 6.36
N ALA A 18 -0.45 -3.06 5.32
CA ALA A 18 -0.62 -4.40 4.81
C ALA A 18 -0.15 -5.43 5.84
N LYS A 19 0.95 -5.13 6.54
CA LYS A 19 1.44 -6.05 7.54
C LYS A 19 0.46 -6.15 8.69
N GLN A 20 -0.12 -5.03 9.09
CA GLN A 20 -1.06 -5.04 10.19
C GLN A 20 -2.34 -5.77 9.82
N ALA A 21 -2.73 -5.71 8.57
CA ALA A 21 -3.93 -6.40 8.10
C ALA A 21 -3.66 -7.82 7.65
N ASP A 22 -2.38 -8.22 7.66
CA ASP A 22 -1.97 -9.57 7.26
C ASP A 22 -2.34 -9.86 5.81
N VAL A 23 -2.11 -8.91 4.93
CA VAL A 23 -2.34 -9.09 3.50
C VAL A 23 -1.07 -8.75 2.74
N THR A 24 -0.97 -9.19 1.50
CA THR A 24 0.19 -8.84 0.69
C THR A 24 -0.11 -7.57 -0.06
N LEU A 25 0.87 -6.67 -0.09
CA LEU A 25 0.68 -5.39 -0.72
C LEU A 25 0.46 -5.51 -2.22
N ILE A 26 1.12 -6.46 -2.86
CA ILE A 26 0.97 -6.61 -4.30
C ILE A 26 -0.46 -7.05 -4.64
N GLN A 27 -1.09 -7.85 -3.79
CA GLN A 27 -2.45 -8.23 -4.04
C GLN A 27 -3.39 -7.06 -3.80
N ALA A 28 -3.08 -6.20 -2.85
CA ALA A 28 -3.88 -5.01 -2.61
C ALA A 28 -3.84 -4.10 -3.84
N PHE A 29 -2.67 -3.99 -4.50
CA PHE A 29 -2.56 -3.21 -5.71
C PHE A 29 -3.43 -3.81 -6.81
N ARG A 30 -3.43 -5.14 -6.93
CA ARG A 30 -4.22 -5.77 -7.95
C ARG A 30 -5.71 -5.57 -7.71
N HIS A 31 -6.15 -5.69 -6.49
CA HIS A 31 -7.56 -5.50 -6.16
C HIS A 31 -7.97 -4.03 -6.37
N ALA A 32 -7.05 -3.11 -6.25
CA ALA A 32 -7.34 -1.71 -6.46
C ALA A 32 -7.33 -1.35 -7.95
N GLY A 33 -6.96 -2.31 -8.81
CA GLY A 33 -6.89 -2.06 -10.24
C GLY A 33 -5.64 -1.31 -10.65
N ILE A 34 -4.61 -1.35 -9.85
CA ILE A 34 -3.38 -0.61 -10.13
C ILE A 34 -2.35 -1.57 -10.69
N PRO A 35 -1.67 -1.21 -11.77
CA PRO A 35 -0.69 -2.10 -12.38
C PRO A 35 0.44 -2.44 -11.42
N THR A 36 0.93 -3.68 -11.48
CA THR A 36 2.01 -4.08 -10.61
C THR A 36 3.29 -3.32 -10.90
N SER A 37 3.42 -2.75 -12.11
CA SER A 37 4.60 -1.95 -12.40
C SER A 37 4.65 -0.73 -11.47
N THR A 38 3.51 -0.20 -11.05
CA THR A 38 3.48 0.90 -10.11
C THR A 38 4.02 0.46 -8.75
N TYR A 39 3.69 -0.76 -8.35
CA TYR A 39 4.20 -1.32 -7.11
C TYR A 39 5.73 -1.43 -7.19
N TYR A 40 6.27 -1.95 -8.29
CA TYR A 40 7.70 -2.11 -8.39
C TYR A 40 8.44 -0.78 -8.46
N ARG A 41 7.84 0.24 -9.06
CA ARG A 41 8.46 1.53 -9.09
C ARG A 41 8.52 2.09 -7.68
N ALA A 42 7.46 1.94 -6.90
CA ALA A 42 7.45 2.44 -5.53
C ALA A 42 8.48 1.70 -4.69
N ALA A 43 8.63 0.40 -4.92
CA ALA A 43 9.60 -0.38 -4.17
C ALA A 43 11.03 0.06 -4.50
N ASN A 44 11.23 0.63 -5.69
CA ASN A 44 12.54 1.09 -6.08
C ASN A 44 12.79 2.55 -5.74
N GLY A 45 11.90 3.18 -5.03
CA GLY A 45 12.15 4.54 -4.56
C GLY A 45 11.26 5.61 -5.12
N THR A 46 10.47 5.33 -6.14
CA THR A 46 9.56 6.32 -6.69
C THR A 46 8.27 6.22 -5.91
N ASP A 47 7.96 7.24 -5.15
CA ASP A 47 6.79 7.15 -4.28
C ASP A 47 5.50 7.15 -5.09
N LEU A 48 4.40 6.80 -4.44
CA LEU A 48 3.12 6.72 -5.08
C LEU A 48 2.42 8.05 -5.05
N HIS A 49 1.47 8.25 -5.96
CA HIS A 49 0.65 9.44 -5.91
C HIS A 49 -0.37 9.24 -4.79
N LEU A 50 -0.83 10.32 -4.23
CA LEU A 50 -1.76 10.27 -3.11
C LEU A 50 -3.03 9.50 -3.46
N LYS A 51 -3.58 9.72 -4.64
CA LYS A 51 -4.80 9.02 -5.01
C LYS A 51 -4.60 7.53 -5.08
N THR A 52 -3.45 7.10 -5.60
CA THR A 52 -3.12 5.68 -5.69
C THR A 52 -2.98 5.10 -4.29
N ALA A 53 -2.29 5.81 -3.43
CA ALA A 53 -2.08 5.33 -2.07
C ALA A 53 -3.42 5.22 -1.32
N GLN A 54 -4.31 6.18 -1.51
CA GLN A 54 -5.59 6.14 -0.84
C GLN A 54 -6.43 4.96 -1.32
N LYS A 55 -6.37 4.67 -2.62
CA LYS A 55 -7.12 3.56 -3.16
C LYS A 55 -6.65 2.25 -2.59
N VAL A 56 -5.34 2.05 -2.54
CA VAL A 56 -4.78 0.81 -2.02
C VAL A 56 -5.05 0.71 -0.51
N LEU A 57 -4.93 1.81 0.20
CA LEU A 57 -5.15 1.80 1.64
C LEU A 57 -6.61 1.43 1.94
N GLN A 58 -7.54 1.90 1.13
CA GLN A 58 -8.93 1.58 1.33
C GLN A 58 -9.16 0.07 1.15
N ILE A 59 -8.51 -0.55 0.15
CA ILE A 59 -8.60 -1.98 -0.06
C ILE A 59 -8.06 -2.72 1.16
N ILE A 60 -6.93 -2.28 1.69
CA ILE A 60 -6.32 -2.93 2.84
C ILE A 60 -7.22 -2.77 4.07
N ASN A 61 -7.75 -1.58 4.28
CA ASN A 61 -8.58 -1.34 5.46
C ASN A 61 -9.87 -2.14 5.41
N ASN A 62 -10.40 -2.38 4.22
CA ASN A 62 -11.60 -3.17 4.10
C ASN A 62 -11.26 -4.65 4.06
N ARG A 63 -9.95 -4.97 4.03
CA ARG A 63 -9.47 -6.34 4.01
C ARG A 63 -10.06 -7.15 2.91
N GLU A 64 -10.32 -6.51 1.76
CA GLU A 64 -10.90 -7.23 0.67
C GLU A 64 -9.96 -8.28 0.17
N VAL A 65 -8.66 -8.06 0.27
CA VAL A 65 -7.71 -9.03 -0.17
C VAL A 65 -7.72 -10.24 0.72
N ALA A 66 -7.85 -10.05 2.02
CA ALA A 66 -7.76 -11.13 2.96
C ALA A 66 -9.04 -11.84 3.14
N LYS A 67 -10.11 -11.34 2.67
CA LYS A 67 -11.32 -11.95 2.88
C LYS A 67 -11.70 -12.92 1.92
N GLU A 68 -10.87 -13.32 1.13
CA GLU A 68 -11.13 -14.23 0.20
C GLU A 68 -11.38 -15.53 0.66
N ILE A 69 -11.31 -15.87 1.79
CA ILE A 69 -11.50 -17.14 2.20
C ILE A 69 -12.82 -17.57 2.16
#